data_243150d6c1364135aafeb77b18841e97
#
_entry.id   243150d6c1364135aafeb77b18841e97
#
_cell.length_a   1.000
_cell.length_b   1.000
_cell.length_c   1.000
_cell.angle_alpha   90.00
_cell.angle_beta   90.00
_cell.angle_gamma   90.00
#
_symmetry.space_group_name_H-M   'P 1'
#
loop_
_entity.id
_entity.type
_entity.pdbx_description
1 polymer ?
#
loop_
_entity_poly.entity_id
_entity_poly.type
_entity_poly.pdbx_seq_one_letter_code
_entity_poly.pdbx_strand_id
1 'polypeptide(L)'
;MTAIEDIAAERRRQIEREGWSIENDDKHINGDMAHAAGCYALANHPRLLWVGGNEFPLMWPWHKSWWKPKNRRRDLVRAGALIVAEIERLDRAAGKSEGEKDGVE
;
A
#
# COMPACT_ATOMS: atom_id res chain seq x y z
N MET A 1 8.73 -9.36 -16.59
CA MET A 1 9.03 -8.18 -15.76
C MET A 1 9.51 -8.63 -14.38
N THR A 2 10.39 -7.85 -13.81
CA THR A 2 10.86 -8.14 -12.47
C THR A 2 9.84 -7.74 -11.42
N ALA A 3 10.04 -8.21 -10.21
CA ALA A 3 9.18 -7.84 -9.09
C ALA A 3 9.18 -6.33 -8.85
N ILE A 4 10.35 -5.70 -8.94
CA ILE A 4 10.45 -4.26 -8.73
C ILE A 4 9.70 -3.50 -9.82
N GLU A 5 9.84 -3.95 -11.07
CA GLU A 5 9.10 -3.34 -12.16
C GLU A 5 7.59 -3.48 -11.99
N ASP A 6 7.15 -4.63 -11.50
CA ASP A 6 5.73 -4.86 -11.28
C ASP A 6 5.20 -3.99 -10.15
N ILE A 7 5.97 -3.80 -9.09
CA ILE A 7 5.58 -2.91 -8.00
C ILE A 7 5.48 -1.47 -8.50
N ALA A 8 6.46 -1.04 -9.31
CA ALA A 8 6.42 0.32 -9.87
C ALA A 8 5.20 0.50 -10.77
N ALA A 9 4.89 -0.50 -11.58
CA ALA A 9 3.72 -0.44 -12.46
C ALA A 9 2.43 -0.38 -11.65
N GLU A 10 2.35 -1.15 -10.58
CA GLU A 10 1.17 -1.13 -9.73
C GLU A 10 1.01 0.23 -9.05
N ARG A 11 2.11 0.83 -8.60
CA ARG A 11 2.05 2.17 -8.01
C ARG A 11 1.47 3.17 -9.00
N ARG A 12 1.92 3.13 -10.26
CA ARG A 12 1.37 4.00 -11.29
C ARG A 12 -0.11 3.73 -11.53
N ARG A 13 -0.50 2.45 -11.56
CA ARG A 13 -1.89 2.08 -11.77
C ARG A 13 -2.78 2.62 -10.65
N GLN A 14 -2.32 2.54 -9.41
CA GLN A 14 -3.08 3.06 -8.28
C GLN A 14 -3.32 4.57 -8.41
N ILE A 15 -2.30 5.29 -8.84
CA ILE A 15 -2.43 6.73 -9.04
C ILE A 15 -3.39 7.03 -10.20
N GLU A 16 -3.20 6.37 -11.33
CA GLU A 16 -3.90 6.71 -12.56
C GLU A 16 -5.31 6.16 -12.61
N ARG A 17 -5.51 4.97 -12.08
CA ARG A 17 -6.78 4.28 -12.25
C ARG A 17 -7.65 4.25 -11.01
N GLU A 18 -7.05 4.30 -9.84
CA GLU A 18 -7.82 4.26 -8.61
C GLU A 18 -7.88 5.62 -7.92
N GLY A 19 -7.30 6.63 -8.54
CA GLY A 19 -7.40 7.99 -8.01
C GLY A 19 -6.59 8.21 -6.75
N TRP A 20 -5.61 7.39 -6.48
CA TRP A 20 -4.76 7.52 -5.30
C TRP A 20 -3.63 8.50 -5.59
N SER A 21 -4.02 9.75 -5.73
CA SER A 21 -3.08 10.81 -6.05
C SER A 21 -2.12 11.07 -4.89
N ILE A 22 -1.05 11.81 -5.21
CA ILE A 22 -0.10 12.23 -4.18
C ILE A 22 -0.81 13.04 -3.11
N GLU A 23 -1.71 13.93 -3.53
CA GLU A 23 -2.48 14.74 -2.58
C GLU A 23 -3.35 13.87 -1.69
N ASN A 24 -3.94 12.84 -2.24
CA ASN A 24 -4.75 11.92 -1.46
C ASN A 24 -3.89 11.13 -0.48
N ASP A 25 -2.72 10.69 -0.93
CA ASP A 25 -1.79 9.96 -0.06
C ASP A 25 -1.38 10.81 1.14
N ASP A 26 -1.18 12.10 0.93
CA ASP A 26 -0.74 13.00 1.98
C ASP A 26 -1.79 13.18 3.09
N LYS A 27 -3.02 12.79 2.86
CA LYS A 27 -4.07 12.84 3.88
C LYS A 27 -4.05 11.62 4.80
N HIS A 28 -3.36 10.57 4.42
CA HIS A 28 -3.36 9.32 5.20
C HIS A 28 -2.21 9.31 6.21
N ILE A 29 -2.31 10.19 7.19
CA ILE A 29 -1.22 10.41 8.14
C ILE A 29 -1.21 9.45 9.33
N ASN A 30 -2.21 8.56 9.41
CA ASN A 30 -2.32 7.63 10.54
C ASN A 30 -1.82 6.23 10.22
N GLY A 31 -0.99 6.10 9.19
CA GLY A 31 -0.45 4.81 8.81
C GLY A 31 -1.41 3.96 8.00
N ASP A 32 -2.43 4.57 7.41
CA ASP A 32 -3.45 3.83 6.67
C ASP A 32 -2.86 3.02 5.53
N MET A 33 -1.92 3.61 4.78
CA MET A 33 -1.32 2.88 3.66
C MET A 33 -0.46 1.71 4.14
N ALA A 34 0.21 1.87 5.28
CA ALA A 34 0.97 0.76 5.86
C ALA A 34 0.04 -0.34 6.35
N HIS A 35 -1.08 0.01 6.96
CA HIS A 35 -2.07 -0.97 7.40
C HIS A 35 -2.65 -1.72 6.20
N ALA A 36 -2.99 -1.01 5.13
CA ALA A 36 -3.51 -1.65 3.93
C ALA A 36 -2.46 -2.57 3.30
N ALA A 37 -1.20 -2.13 3.28
CA ALA A 37 -0.11 -2.96 2.77
C ALA A 37 0.01 -4.24 3.59
N GLY A 38 -0.06 -4.14 4.91
CA GLY A 38 -0.02 -5.31 5.77
C GLY A 38 -1.16 -6.27 5.48
N CYS A 39 -2.35 -5.73 5.27
CA CYS A 39 -3.50 -6.57 4.94
C CYS A 39 -3.27 -7.35 3.65
N TYR A 40 -2.76 -6.69 2.61
CA TYR A 40 -2.47 -7.39 1.35
C TYR A 40 -1.32 -8.38 1.51
N ALA A 41 -0.28 -8.00 2.25
CA ALA A 41 0.86 -8.90 2.43
C ALA A 41 0.46 -10.18 3.15
N LEU A 42 -0.55 -10.11 4.03
CA LEU A 42 -0.99 -11.23 4.82
C LEU A 42 -2.35 -11.78 4.38
N ALA A 43 -2.79 -11.43 3.17
CA ALA A 43 -4.15 -11.75 2.74
C ALA A 43 -4.45 -13.26 2.78
N ASN A 44 -3.44 -14.10 2.60
CA ASN A 44 -3.64 -15.55 2.64
C ASN A 44 -3.58 -16.15 4.02
N HIS A 45 -3.31 -15.33 5.04
CA HIS A 45 -3.14 -15.87 6.39
C HIS A 45 -4.48 -15.84 7.12
N PRO A 46 -5.08 -16.98 7.41
CA PRO A 46 -6.45 -17.02 7.90
C PRO A 46 -6.63 -16.55 9.34
N ARG A 47 -5.55 -16.39 10.11
CA ARG A 47 -5.69 -16.16 11.54
C ARG A 47 -5.46 -14.74 12.01
N LEU A 48 -4.61 -13.99 11.31
CA LEU A 48 -4.13 -12.74 11.88
C LEU A 48 -4.99 -11.54 11.61
N LEU A 49 -5.68 -11.54 10.47
CA LEU A 49 -6.36 -10.35 10.02
C LEU A 49 -7.88 -10.47 10.03
N TRP A 50 -8.40 -11.68 10.06
CA TRP A 50 -9.82 -11.90 9.89
C TRP A 50 -10.49 -12.10 11.25
N VAL A 51 -11.67 -11.52 11.38
CA VAL A 51 -12.48 -11.66 12.58
C VAL A 51 -13.82 -12.26 12.18
N GLY A 52 -14.09 -13.44 12.76
CA GLY A 52 -15.41 -14.05 12.76
C GLY A 52 -16.26 -13.86 11.52
N GLY A 53 -15.84 -14.37 10.37
CA GLY A 53 -16.68 -14.33 9.17
C GLY A 53 -16.72 -13.02 8.42
N ASN A 54 -15.92 -12.03 8.82
CA ASN A 54 -15.87 -10.79 8.08
C ASN A 54 -15.26 -11.02 6.70
N GLU A 55 -15.72 -10.23 5.76
CA GLU A 55 -15.26 -10.33 4.38
C GLU A 55 -13.97 -9.58 4.15
N PHE A 56 -13.47 -8.86 5.13
CA PHE A 56 -12.26 -8.07 5.02
C PHE A 56 -11.52 -8.10 6.35
N PRO A 57 -10.21 -7.83 6.34
CA PRO A 57 -9.42 -7.87 7.57
C PRO A 57 -9.83 -6.81 8.56
N LEU A 58 -9.70 -7.13 9.85
CA LEU A 58 -10.02 -6.18 10.90
C LEU A 58 -9.25 -4.88 10.77
N MET A 59 -7.99 -4.96 10.35
CA MET A 59 -7.13 -3.77 10.26
C MET A 59 -7.25 -3.03 8.94
N TRP A 60 -8.15 -3.44 8.06
CA TRP A 60 -8.34 -2.76 6.79
C TRP A 60 -8.83 -1.33 7.07
N PRO A 61 -8.07 -0.29 6.61
CA PRO A 61 -8.35 1.08 7.04
C PRO A 61 -9.43 1.79 6.24
N TRP A 62 -9.83 1.22 5.10
CA TRP A 62 -10.76 1.89 4.20
C TRP A 62 -12.05 1.10 4.05
N HIS A 63 -12.97 1.62 3.25
CA HIS A 63 -14.23 0.93 3.01
C HIS A 63 -13.97 -0.45 2.42
N LYS A 64 -14.79 -1.42 2.79
CA LYS A 64 -14.58 -2.81 2.38
C LYS A 64 -14.60 -2.99 0.88
N SER A 65 -15.26 -2.11 0.13
CA SER A 65 -15.31 -2.21 -1.32
C SER A 65 -13.95 -2.05 -1.98
N TRP A 66 -13.00 -1.47 -1.27
CA TRP A 66 -11.64 -1.31 -1.77
C TRP A 66 -10.75 -2.51 -1.47
N TRP A 67 -11.23 -3.45 -0.67
CA TRP A 67 -10.49 -4.66 -0.35
C TRP A 67 -10.67 -5.65 -1.50
N LYS A 68 -9.63 -5.83 -2.32
CA LYS A 68 -9.71 -6.61 -3.56
C LYS A 68 -8.55 -7.59 -3.69
N PRO A 69 -8.41 -8.53 -2.76
CA PRO A 69 -7.33 -9.51 -2.87
C PRO A 69 -7.52 -10.40 -4.10
N LYS A 70 -6.42 -10.84 -4.66
CA LYS A 70 -6.45 -11.76 -5.79
C LYS A 70 -5.62 -12.98 -5.47
N ASN A 71 -4.46 -13.11 -6.11
CA ASN A 71 -3.57 -14.23 -5.81
C ASN A 71 -2.39 -13.73 -5.00
N ARG A 72 -1.64 -14.66 -4.46
CA ARG A 72 -0.55 -14.34 -3.53
C ARG A 72 0.43 -13.34 -4.11
N ARG A 73 0.89 -13.59 -5.34
CA ARG A 73 1.89 -12.71 -5.95
C ARG A 73 1.32 -11.31 -6.18
N ARG A 74 0.10 -11.25 -6.70
CA ARG A 74 -0.54 -9.96 -6.97
C ARG A 74 -0.73 -9.15 -5.69
N ASP A 75 -1.14 -9.83 -4.64
CA ASP A 75 -1.36 -9.16 -3.36
C ASP A 75 -0.06 -8.62 -2.79
N LEU A 76 1.05 -9.35 -2.96
CA LEU A 76 2.36 -8.86 -2.53
C LEU A 76 2.80 -7.65 -3.36
N VAL A 77 2.53 -7.65 -4.65
CA VAL A 77 2.84 -6.50 -5.50
C VAL A 77 2.04 -5.26 -5.04
N ARG A 78 0.77 -5.45 -4.72
CA ARG A 78 -0.06 -4.36 -4.19
C ARG A 78 0.47 -3.86 -2.86
N ALA A 79 0.86 -4.78 -1.99
CA ALA A 79 1.44 -4.40 -0.70
C ALA A 79 2.70 -3.57 -0.91
N GLY A 80 3.57 -4.00 -1.83
CA GLY A 80 4.79 -3.26 -2.14
C GLY A 80 4.51 -1.86 -2.63
N ALA A 81 3.52 -1.71 -3.51
CA ALA A 81 3.16 -0.40 -4.04
C ALA A 81 2.64 0.53 -2.94
N LEU A 82 1.85 0.00 -2.01
CA LEU A 82 1.36 0.79 -0.88
C LEU A 82 2.49 1.19 0.05
N ILE A 83 3.46 0.31 0.26
CA ILE A 83 4.65 0.65 1.06
C ILE A 83 5.43 1.76 0.39
N VAL A 84 5.63 1.69 -0.93
CA VAL A 84 6.30 2.76 -1.66
C VAL A 84 5.55 4.07 -1.49
N ALA A 85 4.23 4.05 -1.61
CA ALA A 85 3.40 5.24 -1.44
C ALA A 85 3.60 5.86 -0.05
N GLU A 86 3.67 5.03 0.98
CA GLU A 86 3.85 5.54 2.33
C GLU A 86 5.24 6.10 2.54
N ILE A 87 6.26 5.45 2.00
CA ILE A 87 7.62 5.98 2.10
C ILE A 87 7.71 7.32 1.40
N GLU A 88 7.13 7.44 0.21
CA GLU A 88 7.15 8.69 -0.53
C GLU A 88 6.41 9.79 0.23
N ARG A 89 5.30 9.45 0.89
CA ARG A 89 4.57 10.40 1.71
C ARG A 89 5.44 10.91 2.87
N LEU A 90 6.12 9.99 3.53
CA LEU A 90 7.01 10.35 4.64
C LEU A 90 8.14 11.23 4.16
N ASP A 91 8.69 10.94 2.97
CA ASP A 91 9.75 11.76 2.41
C ASP A 91 9.27 13.17 2.12
N ARG A 92 8.08 13.33 1.57
CA ARG A 92 7.52 14.66 1.32
C ARG A 92 7.26 15.41 2.62
N ALA A 93 6.75 14.70 3.62
CA ALA A 93 6.48 15.32 4.92
C ALA A 93 7.78 15.81 5.59
N ALA A 94 8.88 15.12 5.32
CA ALA A 94 10.19 15.53 5.85
C ALA A 94 10.87 16.59 4.98
N GLY A 95 10.22 17.04 3.90
CA GLY A 95 10.79 18.02 3.00
C GLY A 95 11.79 17.48 2.02
N LYS A 96 11.80 16.16 1.80
CA LYS A 96 12.74 15.55 0.87
C LYS A 96 12.13 15.42 -0.50
N SER A 97 12.92 15.68 -1.54
CA SER A 97 12.51 15.39 -2.89
C SER A 97 12.97 14.00 -3.27
N GLU A 98 12.47 13.55 -4.41
CA GLU A 98 12.84 12.25 -4.93
C GLU A 98 14.33 12.10 -5.17
N GLY A 99 15.00 13.20 -5.52
CA GLY A 99 16.43 13.17 -5.78
C GLY A 99 17.28 13.30 -4.53
N GLU A 100 16.67 13.61 -3.41
CA GLU A 100 17.41 13.79 -2.18
C GLU A 100 17.39 12.49 -1.41
N LYS A 101 18.53 11.88 -1.30
CA LYS A 101 18.63 10.62 -0.58
C LYS A 101 19.28 10.86 0.75
N ASP A 102 18.80 10.19 1.76
CA ASP A 102 19.49 10.12 3.01
C ASP A 102 20.82 9.46 2.81
N GLY A 103 20.84 8.58 1.88
CA GLY A 103 22.06 8.03 1.36
C GLY A 103 22.92 7.34 2.33
N VAL A 104 22.62 7.44 3.49
CA VAL A 104 23.57 7.10 4.47
C VAL A 104 23.27 5.83 5.17
N GLU A 105 22.07 5.57 5.21
CA GLU A 105 21.71 4.38 5.91
C GLU A 105 21.94 3.15 5.20
#